data_98cc6a8149e1ef00674a061c68faab16
#
_entry.id   98cc6a8149e1ef00674a061c68faab16
#
_cell.length_a   1.000
_cell.length_b   1.000
_cell.length_c   1.000
_cell.angle_alpha   90.00
_cell.angle_beta   90.00
_cell.angle_gamma   90.00
#
_symmetry.space_group_name_H-M   'P 1'
#
loop_
_entity.id
_entity.type
_entity.pdbx_description
1 polymer ?
#
loop_
_entity_poly.entity_id
_entity_poly.type
_entity_poly.pdbx_seq_one_letter_code
_entity_poly.pdbx_strand_id
1 'polypeptide(L)'
;MSARLEGLDSALRRRWAARVRRLAPWIIPFIASALIAGCASGPREADPSAGLIERMASADVVLLGELHDQPGHHRVRAQWLEALAERRSITIVMEQLDQRRQPQLDAERARLVESETLSARARRVAQAAGFDFEGWNWSFYRPVVELAIDRAIPLRAGNLSREEAMAIARGQAHRLSVKVPSGWGPLQESLLRASITEGHCGLLPDSMIVPMVSAQRARDAQIAEVALSAQASGRLPVVLAGNAHVRRDYGIPLHLSAAAPDLKVLAVGLLEQGQPGNPQAYDAVWSVPPIKRPDPCEALRARFAPRPAGSVGMPAR
;
A
#
# COMPACT_ATOMS: atom_id res chain seq x y z
N MET A 1 -70.46 -30.38 -28.74
CA MET A 1 -70.36 -30.11 -27.30
C MET A 1 -69.58 -28.75 -27.06
N SER A 2 -70.14 -27.63 -27.53
CA SER A 2 -69.42 -26.37 -27.49
C SER A 2 -70.38 -25.16 -27.55
N ALA A 3 -71.35 -25.06 -26.64
CA ALA A 3 -72.31 -23.93 -26.59
C ALA A 3 -72.91 -23.65 -25.18
N ARG A 4 -72.19 -23.91 -24.07
CA ARG A 4 -72.74 -23.67 -22.70
C ARG A 4 -71.77 -22.93 -21.75
N LEU A 5 -70.71 -22.28 -22.21
CA LEU A 5 -69.77 -21.57 -21.30
C LEU A 5 -69.70 -20.01 -21.48
N GLU A 6 -70.50 -19.46 -22.45
CA GLU A 6 -70.44 -17.98 -22.66
C GLU A 6 -71.47 -17.19 -21.86
N GLY A 7 -72.36 -17.80 -21.11
CA GLY A 7 -73.45 -17.08 -20.40
C GLY A 7 -73.14 -16.64 -18.97
N LEU A 8 -72.11 -17.16 -18.34
CA LEU A 8 -71.82 -16.91 -16.90
C LEU A 8 -70.85 -15.71 -16.59
N ASP A 9 -70.14 -15.24 -17.58
CA ASP A 9 -69.16 -14.19 -17.39
C ASP A 9 -69.72 -12.75 -17.41
N SER A 10 -70.86 -12.53 -18.04
CA SER A 10 -71.46 -11.20 -18.14
C SER A 10 -72.26 -10.77 -16.89
N ALA A 11 -72.74 -11.72 -16.09
CA ALA A 11 -73.46 -11.39 -14.84
C ALA A 11 -72.54 -11.09 -13.65
N LEU A 12 -71.39 -11.71 -13.61
CA LEU A 12 -70.37 -11.46 -12.59
C LEU A 12 -69.66 -10.11 -12.81
N ARG A 13 -69.39 -9.75 -14.03
CA ARG A 13 -68.76 -8.44 -14.36
C ARG A 13 -69.67 -7.26 -14.04
N ARG A 14 -70.98 -7.38 -14.20
CA ARG A 14 -71.94 -6.29 -13.85
C ARG A 14 -72.14 -6.08 -12.36
N ARG A 15 -71.94 -7.11 -11.54
CA ARG A 15 -72.04 -7.00 -10.06
C ARG A 15 -70.77 -6.39 -9.44
N TRP A 16 -69.64 -6.51 -10.08
CA TRP A 16 -68.37 -5.91 -9.62
C TRP A 16 -68.28 -4.41 -9.91
N ALA A 17 -68.76 -3.98 -11.09
CA ALA A 17 -68.75 -2.57 -11.48
C ALA A 17 -69.70 -1.70 -10.61
N ALA A 18 -70.77 -2.24 -10.07
CA ALA A 18 -71.72 -1.51 -9.23
C ALA A 18 -71.26 -1.33 -7.75
N ARG A 19 -70.31 -2.18 -7.28
CA ARG A 19 -69.76 -2.08 -5.91
C ARG A 19 -68.56 -1.14 -5.80
N VAL A 20 -67.85 -0.89 -6.85
CA VAL A 20 -66.66 -0.02 -6.85
C VAL A 20 -67.03 1.48 -6.95
N ARG A 21 -68.27 1.81 -7.43
CA ARG A 21 -68.72 3.21 -7.57
C ARG A 21 -69.18 3.87 -6.27
N ARG A 22 -69.32 3.15 -5.14
CA ARG A 22 -69.79 3.74 -3.86
C ARG A 22 -68.69 4.05 -2.84
N LEU A 23 -67.42 3.80 -3.15
CA LEU A 23 -66.27 4.02 -2.23
C LEU A 23 -65.23 5.03 -2.77
N ALA A 24 -65.52 5.74 -3.82
CA ALA A 24 -64.54 6.56 -4.55
C ALA A 24 -64.40 8.04 -4.14
N PRO A 25 -65.07 8.67 -3.18
CA PRO A 25 -64.77 10.06 -2.91
C PRO A 25 -63.88 10.33 -1.68
N TRP A 26 -63.41 9.31 -0.91
CA TRP A 26 -62.70 9.56 0.35
C TRP A 26 -61.27 9.04 0.44
N ILE A 27 -60.74 8.40 -0.61
CA ILE A 27 -59.40 7.75 -0.57
C ILE A 27 -58.35 8.46 -1.42
N ILE A 28 -58.73 9.44 -2.23
CA ILE A 28 -57.82 10.10 -3.19
C ILE A 28 -56.88 11.20 -2.63
N PRO A 29 -57.11 11.85 -1.47
CA PRO A 29 -56.17 12.83 -0.96
C PRO A 29 -55.01 12.24 -0.12
N PHE A 30 -54.97 10.94 0.19
CA PHE A 30 -53.92 10.39 1.07
C PHE A 30 -52.82 9.63 0.34
N ILE A 31 -52.91 9.36 -0.97
CA ILE A 31 -51.91 8.63 -1.74
C ILE A 31 -50.94 9.60 -2.46
N ALA A 32 -51.25 10.88 -2.58
CA ALA A 32 -50.41 11.85 -3.27
C ALA A 32 -49.26 12.41 -2.42
N SER A 33 -49.20 12.13 -1.10
CA SER A 33 -48.16 12.66 -0.20
C SER A 33 -47.08 11.66 0.19
N ALA A 34 -47.13 10.40 -0.27
CA ALA A 34 -46.20 9.34 0.17
C ALA A 34 -45.11 8.99 -0.88
N LEU A 35 -45.00 9.72 -1.99
CA LEU A 35 -44.04 9.41 -3.07
C LEU A 35 -42.91 10.46 -3.27
N ILE A 36 -42.68 11.35 -2.31
CA ILE A 36 -41.55 12.29 -2.34
C ILE A 36 -40.70 12.14 -1.07
N ALA A 37 -40.50 10.91 -0.61
CA ALA A 37 -39.31 10.57 0.16
C ALA A 37 -38.31 9.90 -0.78
N GLY A 38 -38.02 10.55 -1.89
CA GLY A 38 -36.83 10.29 -2.69
C GLY A 38 -35.67 10.64 -1.80
N CYS A 39 -34.84 9.65 -1.46
CA CYS A 39 -33.56 9.86 -0.85
C CYS A 39 -32.81 10.95 -1.63
N ALA A 40 -32.88 12.18 -1.16
CA ALA A 40 -31.88 13.18 -1.47
C ALA A 40 -30.58 12.70 -0.79
N SER A 41 -29.88 11.78 -1.44
CA SER A 41 -28.46 11.66 -1.25
C SER A 41 -27.91 13.02 -1.68
N GLY A 42 -27.67 13.88 -0.71
CA GLY A 42 -26.94 15.13 -0.90
C GLY A 42 -25.68 14.84 -1.72
N PRO A 43 -25.14 15.81 -2.45
CA PRO A 43 -23.92 15.59 -3.20
C PRO A 43 -22.90 14.97 -2.25
N ARG A 44 -22.51 13.74 -2.54
CA ARG A 44 -21.46 13.05 -1.81
C ARG A 44 -20.23 13.92 -1.97
N GLU A 45 -19.72 14.44 -0.86
CA GLU A 45 -18.51 15.25 -0.88
C GLU A 45 -17.47 14.45 -1.70
N ALA A 46 -16.94 15.06 -2.75
CA ALA A 46 -16.03 14.36 -3.65
C ALA A 46 -14.82 13.89 -2.83
N ASP A 47 -14.49 12.60 -2.90
CA ASP A 47 -13.31 12.06 -2.24
C ASP A 47 -12.07 12.84 -2.72
N PRO A 48 -11.36 13.55 -1.82
CA PRO A 48 -10.19 14.34 -2.20
C PRO A 48 -9.10 13.52 -2.90
N SER A 49 -9.10 12.20 -2.70
CA SER A 49 -8.13 11.30 -3.32
C SER A 49 -8.56 10.79 -4.70
N ALA A 50 -9.78 11.03 -5.16
CA ALA A 50 -10.32 10.47 -6.40
C ALA A 50 -9.43 10.79 -7.62
N GLY A 51 -9.01 12.05 -7.79
CA GLY A 51 -8.13 12.45 -8.89
C GLY A 51 -6.73 11.79 -8.82
N LEU A 52 -6.22 11.53 -7.61
CA LEU A 52 -4.97 10.84 -7.43
C LEU A 52 -5.10 9.35 -7.75
N ILE A 53 -6.20 8.71 -7.36
CA ILE A 53 -6.50 7.31 -7.68
C ILE A 53 -6.58 7.11 -9.19
N GLU A 54 -7.21 8.02 -9.94
CA GLU A 54 -7.24 7.96 -11.41
C GLU A 54 -5.85 8.10 -12.04
N ARG A 55 -5.01 9.00 -11.51
CA ARG A 55 -3.60 9.10 -11.94
C ARG A 55 -2.84 7.82 -11.66
N MET A 56 -3.02 7.19 -10.49
CA MET A 56 -2.42 5.90 -10.14
C MET A 56 -2.91 4.79 -11.09
N ALA A 57 -4.21 4.75 -11.39
CA ALA A 57 -4.79 3.75 -12.30
C ALA A 57 -4.28 3.89 -13.74
N SER A 58 -3.83 5.08 -14.15
CA SER A 58 -3.29 5.37 -15.49
C SER A 58 -1.77 5.17 -15.60
N ALA A 59 -1.08 4.89 -14.49
CA ALA A 59 0.35 4.64 -14.47
C ALA A 59 0.69 3.19 -14.87
N ASP A 60 1.95 2.94 -15.20
CA ASP A 60 2.50 1.60 -15.43
C ASP A 60 3.12 1.02 -14.16
N VAL A 61 3.61 1.88 -13.25
CA VAL A 61 4.13 1.54 -11.93
C VAL A 61 3.69 2.63 -10.94
N VAL A 62 3.19 2.23 -9.79
CA VAL A 62 2.86 3.14 -8.67
C VAL A 62 3.78 2.86 -7.50
N LEU A 63 4.37 3.91 -6.94
CA LEU A 63 5.20 3.85 -5.73
C LEU A 63 4.51 4.68 -4.64
N LEU A 64 4.13 4.04 -3.54
CA LEU A 64 3.48 4.67 -2.39
C LEU A 64 4.44 4.73 -1.22
N GLY A 65 4.85 5.95 -0.88
CA GLY A 65 5.71 6.21 0.26
C GLY A 65 5.02 6.06 1.61
N GLU A 66 5.81 6.05 2.68
CA GLU A 66 5.32 6.13 4.07
C GLU A 66 6.36 6.70 5.03
N LEU A 67 5.89 7.20 6.14
CA LEU A 67 6.63 7.17 7.40
C LEU A 67 6.15 5.91 8.14
N HIS A 68 7.09 5.03 8.48
CA HIS A 68 6.80 3.67 8.95
C HIS A 68 5.94 3.62 10.23
N ASP A 69 6.01 4.65 11.05
CA ASP A 69 5.29 4.78 12.31
C ASP A 69 4.01 5.63 12.23
N GLN A 70 3.63 6.13 11.04
CA GLN A 70 2.47 7.00 10.85
C GLN A 70 1.21 6.19 10.47
N PRO A 71 0.28 5.95 11.40
CA PRO A 71 -0.91 5.12 11.13
C PRO A 71 -1.83 5.69 10.05
N GLY A 72 -1.81 7.02 9.86
CA GLY A 72 -2.57 7.69 8.78
C GLY A 72 -2.11 7.27 7.39
N HIS A 73 -0.80 7.11 7.18
CA HIS A 73 -0.23 6.65 5.92
C HIS A 73 -0.67 5.22 5.58
N HIS A 74 -0.61 4.32 6.54
CA HIS A 74 -1.02 2.92 6.35
C HIS A 74 -2.50 2.79 6.04
N ARG A 75 -3.35 3.60 6.72
CA ARG A 75 -4.80 3.62 6.46
C ARG A 75 -5.11 4.10 5.04
N VAL A 76 -4.53 5.21 4.64
CA VAL A 76 -4.74 5.78 3.31
C VAL A 76 -4.27 4.82 2.23
N ARG A 77 -3.10 4.21 2.37
CA ARG A 77 -2.60 3.23 1.40
C ARG A 77 -3.51 2.01 1.27
N ALA A 78 -4.02 1.48 2.37
CA ALA A 78 -4.96 0.36 2.33
C ALA A 78 -6.24 0.73 1.54
N GLN A 79 -6.81 1.91 1.77
CA GLN A 79 -7.96 2.42 1.03
C GLN A 79 -7.66 2.59 -0.47
N TRP A 80 -6.49 3.13 -0.81
CA TRP A 80 -6.10 3.31 -2.22
C TRP A 80 -5.83 1.98 -2.93
N LEU A 81 -5.24 1.01 -2.25
CA LEU A 81 -5.06 -0.35 -2.80
C LEU A 81 -6.39 -1.00 -3.12
N GLU A 82 -7.38 -0.88 -2.23
CA GLU A 82 -8.73 -1.38 -2.46
C GLU A 82 -9.38 -0.70 -3.68
N ALA A 83 -9.34 0.63 -3.73
CA ALA A 83 -9.88 1.41 -4.83
C ALA A 83 -9.19 1.14 -6.18
N LEU A 84 -7.87 0.89 -6.17
CA LEU A 84 -7.12 0.51 -7.38
C LEU A 84 -7.46 -0.91 -7.84
N ALA A 85 -7.62 -1.85 -6.90
CA ALA A 85 -7.99 -3.24 -7.21
C ALA A 85 -9.36 -3.36 -7.88
N GLU A 86 -10.28 -2.41 -7.61
CA GLU A 86 -11.57 -2.31 -8.29
C GLU A 86 -11.46 -1.81 -9.75
N ARG A 87 -10.39 -1.09 -10.09
CA ARG A 87 -10.19 -0.46 -11.40
C ARG A 87 -9.25 -1.24 -12.31
N ARG A 88 -8.25 -1.89 -11.74
CA ARG A 88 -7.21 -2.62 -12.50
C ARG A 88 -6.73 -3.86 -11.74
N SER A 89 -6.26 -4.83 -12.50
CA SER A 89 -5.49 -5.93 -11.92
C SER A 89 -4.17 -5.40 -11.38
N ILE A 90 -3.99 -5.40 -10.06
CA ILE A 90 -2.77 -4.93 -9.39
C ILE A 90 -1.92 -6.08 -8.88
N THR A 91 -0.66 -5.81 -8.61
CA THR A 91 0.27 -6.62 -7.80
C THR A 91 0.81 -5.74 -6.69
N ILE A 92 0.74 -6.19 -5.45
CA ILE A 92 1.31 -5.46 -4.31
C ILE A 92 2.76 -5.91 -4.12
N VAL A 93 3.70 -4.96 -4.10
CA VAL A 93 5.12 -5.19 -3.81
C VAL A 93 5.45 -4.52 -2.48
N MET A 94 5.94 -5.27 -1.50
CA MET A 94 6.22 -4.74 -0.16
C MET A 94 7.70 -4.74 0.17
N GLU A 95 8.21 -3.59 0.63
CA GLU A 95 9.56 -3.44 1.16
C GLU A 95 9.81 -4.31 2.40
N GLN A 96 8.77 -4.55 3.20
CA GLN A 96 8.84 -5.27 4.47
C GLN A 96 9.03 -6.78 4.32
N LEU A 97 9.06 -7.29 3.07
CA LEU A 97 9.13 -8.71 2.76
C LEU A 97 10.44 -9.05 2.04
N ASP A 98 11.07 -10.17 2.42
CA ASP A 98 12.33 -10.67 1.88
C ASP A 98 12.11 -11.40 0.55
N GLN A 99 12.68 -10.87 -0.53
CA GLN A 99 12.55 -11.40 -1.89
C GLN A 99 13.02 -12.86 -2.02
N ARG A 100 14.04 -13.28 -1.26
CA ARG A 100 14.49 -14.67 -1.24
C ARG A 100 13.44 -15.64 -0.71
N ARG A 101 12.46 -15.12 0.05
CA ARG A 101 11.35 -15.90 0.61
C ARG A 101 10.09 -15.88 -0.26
N GLN A 102 10.16 -15.35 -1.48
CA GLN A 102 9.01 -15.39 -2.39
C GLN A 102 8.46 -16.82 -2.61
N PRO A 103 9.30 -17.87 -2.82
CA PRO A 103 8.77 -19.24 -2.97
C PRO A 103 8.01 -19.73 -1.73
N GLN A 104 8.47 -19.37 -0.52
CA GLN A 104 7.80 -19.74 0.72
C GLN A 104 6.49 -18.98 0.88
N LEU A 105 6.45 -17.70 0.51
CA LEU A 105 5.24 -16.90 0.47
C LEU A 105 4.20 -17.54 -0.46
N ASP A 106 4.60 -17.88 -1.68
CA ASP A 106 3.70 -18.47 -2.69
C ASP A 106 3.20 -19.84 -2.23
N ALA A 107 4.08 -20.69 -1.68
CA ALA A 107 3.71 -21.98 -1.13
C ALA A 107 2.73 -21.86 0.05
N GLU A 108 2.92 -20.87 0.94
CA GLU A 108 2.02 -20.64 2.06
C GLU A 108 0.64 -20.15 1.57
N ARG A 109 0.61 -19.23 0.60
CA ARG A 109 -0.65 -18.77 0.00
C ARG A 109 -1.46 -19.91 -0.64
N ALA A 110 -0.77 -20.86 -1.28
CA ALA A 110 -1.42 -22.02 -1.90
C ALA A 110 -2.01 -23.01 -0.89
N ARG A 111 -1.60 -22.95 0.40
CA ARG A 111 -2.06 -23.82 1.48
C ARG A 111 -3.08 -23.19 2.42
N LEU A 112 -3.52 -21.95 2.11
CA LEU A 112 -4.50 -21.27 2.95
C LEU A 112 -5.82 -22.02 2.95
N VAL A 113 -6.40 -22.20 4.13
CA VAL A 113 -7.70 -22.84 4.33
C VAL A 113 -8.74 -21.85 4.83
N GLU A 114 -9.96 -21.93 4.30
CA GLU A 114 -11.03 -20.97 4.62
C GLU A 114 -11.51 -21.05 6.07
N SER A 115 -11.33 -22.20 6.74
CA SER A 115 -11.71 -22.37 8.14
C SER A 115 -10.88 -21.51 9.12
N GLU A 116 -9.72 -21.00 8.70
CA GLU A 116 -8.91 -20.09 9.49
C GLU A 116 -9.37 -18.65 9.32
N THR A 117 -9.23 -17.84 10.36
CA THR A 117 -9.51 -16.39 10.27
C THR A 117 -8.57 -15.72 9.28
N LEU A 118 -9.06 -14.68 8.59
CA LEU A 118 -8.25 -13.91 7.63
C LEU A 118 -6.96 -13.38 8.27
N SER A 119 -7.04 -12.92 9.52
CA SER A 119 -5.88 -12.40 10.26
C SER A 119 -4.84 -13.50 10.56
N ALA A 120 -5.26 -14.72 10.88
CA ALA A 120 -4.33 -15.84 11.07
C ALA A 120 -3.63 -16.21 9.75
N ARG A 121 -4.39 -16.30 8.65
CA ARG A 121 -3.84 -16.51 7.31
C ARG A 121 -2.84 -15.43 6.91
N ALA A 122 -3.18 -14.16 7.13
CA ALA A 122 -2.30 -13.03 6.83
C ALA A 122 -1.00 -13.08 7.62
N ARG A 123 -1.06 -13.44 8.91
CA ARG A 123 0.13 -13.57 9.74
C ARG A 123 1.06 -14.69 9.26
N ARG A 124 0.51 -15.85 8.87
CA ARG A 124 1.30 -16.97 8.33
C ARG A 124 1.99 -16.59 7.02
N VAL A 125 1.27 -15.93 6.10
CA VAL A 125 1.83 -15.45 4.83
C VAL A 125 2.97 -14.44 5.07
N ALA A 126 2.78 -13.49 5.97
CA ALA A 126 3.82 -12.51 6.32
C ALA A 126 5.05 -13.19 6.95
N GLN A 127 4.85 -14.16 7.84
CA GLN A 127 5.92 -14.93 8.46
C GLN A 127 6.71 -15.75 7.41
N ALA A 128 6.01 -16.42 6.49
CA ALA A 128 6.64 -17.16 5.40
C ALA A 128 7.49 -16.26 4.51
N ALA A 129 7.02 -15.01 4.29
CA ALA A 129 7.71 -13.98 3.50
C ALA A 129 8.86 -13.28 4.25
N GLY A 130 9.14 -13.63 5.49
CA GLY A 130 10.23 -13.04 6.27
C GLY A 130 9.91 -11.67 6.87
N PHE A 131 8.64 -11.36 7.11
CA PHE A 131 8.25 -10.14 7.83
C PHE A 131 8.87 -10.11 9.23
N ASP A 132 9.58 -9.04 9.54
CA ASP A 132 10.20 -8.81 10.85
C ASP A 132 9.16 -8.23 11.82
N PHE A 133 8.53 -9.08 12.64
CA PHE A 133 7.50 -8.68 13.60
C PHE A 133 8.04 -7.89 14.82
N GLU A 134 9.34 -7.85 15.00
CA GLU A 134 9.99 -7.03 16.04
C GLU A 134 10.35 -5.64 15.51
N GLY A 135 10.80 -5.58 14.25
CA GLY A 135 11.20 -4.33 13.61
C GLY A 135 10.03 -3.53 13.01
N TRP A 136 8.94 -4.19 12.63
CA TRP A 136 7.77 -3.54 12.01
C TRP A 136 6.51 -3.72 12.83
N ASN A 137 5.73 -2.65 13.00
CA ASN A 137 4.43 -2.77 13.65
C ASN A 137 3.43 -3.51 12.74
N TRP A 138 3.24 -4.80 13.01
CA TRP A 138 2.34 -5.66 12.23
C TRP A 138 0.94 -5.10 12.04
N SER A 139 0.38 -4.37 13.01
CA SER A 139 -0.96 -3.80 12.91
C SER A 139 -1.12 -2.82 11.74
N PHE A 140 -0.03 -2.21 11.27
CA PHE A 140 -0.02 -1.29 10.13
C PHE A 140 -0.02 -2.01 8.78
N TYR A 141 0.64 -3.16 8.69
CA TYR A 141 0.81 -3.91 7.43
C TYR A 141 -0.21 -5.02 7.25
N ARG A 142 -0.79 -5.50 8.36
CA ARG A 142 -1.82 -6.55 8.35
C ARG A 142 -2.95 -6.28 7.37
N PRO A 143 -3.59 -5.08 7.33
CA PRO A 143 -4.70 -4.81 6.41
C PRO A 143 -4.34 -5.00 4.94
N VAL A 144 -3.11 -4.70 4.56
CA VAL A 144 -2.62 -4.89 3.18
C VAL A 144 -2.48 -6.37 2.84
N VAL A 145 -1.94 -7.19 3.75
CA VAL A 145 -1.80 -8.62 3.53
C VAL A 145 -3.17 -9.32 3.56
N GLU A 146 -4.07 -8.89 4.44
CA GLU A 146 -5.47 -9.34 4.48
C GLU A 146 -6.17 -9.04 3.15
N LEU A 147 -6.07 -7.82 2.63
CA LEU A 147 -6.61 -7.43 1.33
C LEU A 147 -6.05 -8.29 0.19
N ALA A 148 -4.72 -8.54 0.20
CA ALA A 148 -4.07 -9.35 -0.81
C ALA A 148 -4.58 -10.81 -0.82
N ILE A 149 -4.94 -11.35 0.35
CA ILE A 149 -5.52 -12.71 0.47
C ILE A 149 -7.00 -12.69 0.06
N ASP A 150 -7.79 -11.77 0.62
CA ASP A 150 -9.24 -11.68 0.42
C ASP A 150 -9.60 -11.46 -1.06
N ARG A 151 -8.88 -10.58 -1.74
CA ARG A 151 -9.10 -10.25 -3.16
C ARG A 151 -8.21 -11.05 -4.12
N ALA A 152 -7.50 -12.08 -3.66
CA ALA A 152 -6.56 -12.88 -4.46
C ALA A 152 -5.54 -12.02 -5.24
N ILE A 153 -5.14 -10.86 -4.69
CA ILE A 153 -4.15 -9.97 -5.30
C ILE A 153 -2.76 -10.59 -5.11
N PRO A 154 -1.93 -10.73 -6.16
CA PRO A 154 -0.56 -11.17 -6.02
C PRO A 154 0.23 -10.29 -5.07
N LEU A 155 0.93 -10.91 -4.12
CA LEU A 155 1.81 -10.25 -3.16
C LEU A 155 3.26 -10.63 -3.47
N ARG A 156 4.12 -9.62 -3.61
CA ARG A 156 5.53 -9.80 -3.93
C ARG A 156 6.40 -9.24 -2.82
N ALA A 157 7.35 -10.06 -2.39
CA ALA A 157 8.41 -9.65 -1.51
C ALA A 157 9.42 -8.80 -2.32
N GLY A 158 9.56 -7.53 -1.93
CA GLY A 158 10.29 -6.54 -2.73
C GLY A 158 11.75 -6.38 -2.34
N ASN A 159 12.11 -6.65 -1.09
CA ASN A 159 13.39 -6.19 -0.54
C ASN A 159 14.46 -7.29 -0.48
N LEU A 160 15.70 -6.84 -0.35
CA LEU A 160 16.80 -7.68 0.12
C LEU A 160 16.59 -8.05 1.59
N SER A 161 17.05 -9.22 1.98
CA SER A 161 17.19 -9.55 3.39
C SER A 161 18.17 -8.61 4.08
N ARG A 162 18.07 -8.50 5.40
CA ARG A 162 19.03 -7.74 6.20
C ARG A 162 20.46 -8.27 6.01
N GLU A 163 20.61 -9.58 5.90
CA GLU A 163 21.90 -10.23 5.70
C GLU A 163 22.56 -9.83 4.37
N GLU A 164 21.77 -9.88 3.27
CA GLU A 164 22.22 -9.46 1.93
C GLU A 164 22.62 -7.99 1.90
N ALA A 165 21.80 -7.11 2.46
CA ALA A 165 22.10 -5.69 2.52
C ALA A 165 23.40 -5.41 3.32
N MET A 166 23.61 -6.12 4.42
CA MET A 166 24.83 -6.02 5.20
C MET A 166 26.06 -6.60 4.47
N ALA A 167 25.89 -7.67 3.70
CA ALA A 167 26.96 -8.23 2.85
C ALA A 167 27.40 -7.20 1.78
N ILE A 168 26.44 -6.55 1.12
CA ILE A 168 26.70 -5.47 0.16
C ILE A 168 27.41 -4.28 0.82
N ALA A 169 26.94 -3.86 2.00
CA ALA A 169 27.58 -2.79 2.77
C ALA A 169 29.04 -3.10 3.10
N ARG A 170 29.40 -4.37 3.26
CA ARG A 170 30.79 -4.83 3.48
C ARG A 170 31.59 -5.04 2.18
N GLY A 171 31.02 -4.67 1.02
CA GLY A 171 31.67 -4.88 -0.30
C GLY A 171 31.77 -6.33 -0.73
N GLN A 172 30.98 -7.23 -0.13
CA GLN A 172 30.95 -8.65 -0.51
C GLN A 172 30.19 -8.83 -1.83
N ALA A 173 30.61 -9.82 -2.64
CA ALA A 173 29.92 -10.15 -3.89
C ALA A 173 28.45 -10.52 -3.62
N HIS A 174 27.56 -9.99 -4.44
CA HIS A 174 26.13 -10.24 -4.33
C HIS A 174 25.58 -10.71 -5.70
N ARG A 175 24.47 -11.50 -5.67
CA ARG A 175 23.77 -11.98 -6.86
C ARG A 175 23.19 -10.86 -7.73
N LEU A 176 22.83 -9.74 -7.12
CA LEU A 176 22.41 -8.54 -7.85
C LEU A 176 23.63 -7.80 -8.35
N SER A 177 23.75 -7.69 -9.66
CA SER A 177 24.61 -6.68 -10.27
C SER A 177 23.93 -5.33 -10.11
N VAL A 178 24.17 -4.64 -8.99
CA VAL A 178 23.61 -3.30 -8.77
C VAL A 178 24.29 -2.34 -9.73
N LYS A 179 23.73 -2.25 -10.93
CA LYS A 179 24.17 -1.26 -11.92
C LYS A 179 23.86 0.12 -11.38
N VAL A 180 24.79 1.04 -11.59
CA VAL A 180 24.55 2.45 -11.34
C VAL A 180 23.51 2.92 -12.36
N PRO A 181 22.35 3.46 -11.95
CA PRO A 181 21.37 3.96 -12.90
C PRO A 181 21.93 5.09 -13.78
N SER A 182 21.47 5.22 -15.01
CA SER A 182 21.84 6.30 -15.94
C SER A 182 21.42 7.63 -15.32
N GLY A 183 21.15 8.16 -14.55
CA GLY A 183 20.82 9.41 -13.86
C GLY A 183 21.52 9.56 -12.50
N TRP A 184 22.32 8.58 -12.11
CA TRP A 184 23.04 8.64 -10.87
C TRP A 184 24.37 9.41 -11.03
N GLY A 185 24.57 10.43 -10.21
CA GLY A 185 25.77 11.25 -10.19
C GLY A 185 26.07 11.81 -8.79
N PRO A 186 27.00 12.76 -8.69
CA PRO A 186 27.42 13.35 -7.42
C PRO A 186 26.24 13.97 -6.63
N LEU A 187 25.25 14.54 -7.32
CA LEU A 187 24.08 15.13 -6.67
C LEU A 187 23.24 14.05 -5.98
N GLN A 188 22.92 12.96 -6.67
CA GLN A 188 22.13 11.85 -6.13
C GLN A 188 22.84 11.18 -4.96
N GLU A 189 24.14 11.00 -5.09
CA GLU A 189 24.99 10.49 -4.01
C GLU A 189 24.94 11.41 -2.78
N SER A 190 25.05 12.72 -2.98
CA SER A 190 24.99 13.70 -1.89
C SER A 190 23.63 13.72 -1.20
N LEU A 191 22.53 13.68 -1.99
CA LEU A 191 21.17 13.67 -1.45
C LEU A 191 20.90 12.41 -0.62
N LEU A 192 21.30 11.23 -1.12
CA LEU A 192 21.13 9.98 -0.38
C LEU A 192 21.98 9.94 0.89
N ARG A 193 23.23 10.43 0.84
CA ARG A 193 24.08 10.58 2.03
C ARG A 193 23.41 11.46 3.07
N ALA A 194 22.91 12.63 2.67
CA ALA A 194 22.21 13.56 3.56
C ALA A 194 20.98 12.89 4.20
N SER A 195 20.17 12.18 3.42
CA SER A 195 19.00 11.44 3.91
C SER A 195 19.37 10.34 4.91
N ILE A 196 20.45 9.59 4.66
CA ILE A 196 20.95 8.59 5.61
C ILE A 196 21.44 9.24 6.90
N THR A 197 22.20 10.32 6.80
CA THR A 197 22.73 11.06 7.95
C THR A 197 21.59 11.62 8.80
N GLU A 198 20.58 12.23 8.17
CA GLU A 198 19.40 12.77 8.84
C GLU A 198 18.58 11.68 9.53
N GLY A 199 18.28 10.58 8.81
CA GLY A 199 17.53 9.45 9.36
C GLY A 199 18.24 8.73 10.52
N HIS A 200 19.52 8.96 10.70
CA HIS A 200 20.33 8.49 11.83
C HIS A 200 20.77 9.61 12.78
N CYS A 201 20.13 10.77 12.70
CA CYS A 201 20.35 11.91 13.60
C CYS A 201 21.81 12.43 13.64
N GLY A 202 22.55 12.25 12.55
CA GLY A 202 23.97 12.60 12.48
C GLY A 202 24.89 11.77 13.38
N LEU A 203 24.40 10.66 13.93
CA LEU A 203 25.13 9.82 14.89
C LEU A 203 25.96 8.70 14.25
N LEU A 204 25.81 8.49 12.93
CA LEU A 204 26.60 7.49 12.22
C LEU A 204 28.05 7.94 12.04
N PRO A 205 29.03 7.08 12.27
CA PRO A 205 30.40 7.33 11.85
C PRO A 205 30.49 7.49 10.32
N ASP A 206 31.32 8.40 9.82
CA ASP A 206 31.50 8.65 8.38
C ASP A 206 31.87 7.36 7.62
N SER A 207 32.63 6.46 8.24
CA SER A 207 32.99 5.17 7.69
C SER A 207 31.80 4.25 7.39
N MET A 208 30.62 4.50 7.98
CA MET A 208 29.42 3.73 7.76
C MET A 208 28.51 4.32 6.67
N ILE A 209 28.68 5.59 6.32
CA ILE A 209 27.79 6.28 5.36
C ILE A 209 27.88 5.64 3.97
N VAL A 210 29.08 5.43 3.42
CA VAL A 210 29.27 4.82 2.08
C VAL A 210 28.73 3.39 2.02
N PRO A 211 29.02 2.50 2.99
CA PRO A 211 28.37 1.20 3.09
C PRO A 211 26.84 1.26 3.07
N MET A 212 26.25 2.19 3.80
CA MET A 212 24.80 2.33 3.86
C MET A 212 24.20 2.86 2.56
N VAL A 213 24.85 3.79 1.88
CA VAL A 213 24.48 4.23 0.53
C VAL A 213 24.44 3.04 -0.43
N SER A 214 25.46 2.20 -0.39
CA SER A 214 25.53 0.99 -1.24
C SER A 214 24.39 0.01 -0.95
N ALA A 215 24.10 -0.24 0.33
CA ALA A 215 23.00 -1.10 0.73
C ALA A 215 21.62 -0.52 0.33
N GLN A 216 21.42 0.79 0.51
CA GLN A 216 20.16 1.45 0.16
C GLN A 216 19.90 1.38 -1.35
N ARG A 217 20.91 1.70 -2.18
CA ARG A 217 20.81 1.57 -3.63
C ARG A 217 20.53 0.15 -4.09
N ALA A 218 21.12 -0.85 -3.43
CA ALA A 218 20.86 -2.25 -3.73
C ALA A 218 19.41 -2.66 -3.40
N ARG A 219 18.86 -2.14 -2.30
CA ARG A 219 17.44 -2.33 -1.96
C ARG A 219 16.53 -1.72 -3.03
N ASP A 220 16.80 -0.50 -3.45
CA ASP A 220 16.02 0.20 -4.48
C ASP A 220 16.07 -0.54 -5.82
N ALA A 221 17.26 -1.04 -6.20
CA ALA A 221 17.43 -1.85 -7.41
C ALA A 221 16.63 -3.16 -7.35
N GLN A 222 16.64 -3.84 -6.20
CA GLN A 222 15.88 -5.08 -6.01
C GLN A 222 14.38 -4.84 -6.08
N ILE A 223 13.87 -3.79 -5.43
CA ILE A 223 12.45 -3.45 -5.45
C ILE A 223 12.02 -3.07 -6.89
N ALA A 224 12.86 -2.32 -7.61
CA ALA A 224 12.62 -1.96 -9.01
C ALA A 224 12.54 -3.21 -9.91
N GLU A 225 13.44 -4.18 -9.75
CA GLU A 225 13.43 -5.44 -10.50
C GLU A 225 12.13 -6.23 -10.28
N VAL A 226 11.68 -6.33 -9.01
CA VAL A 226 10.42 -6.99 -8.66
C VAL A 226 9.22 -6.26 -9.27
N ALA A 227 9.21 -4.92 -9.22
CA ALA A 227 8.15 -4.11 -9.83
C ALA A 227 8.09 -4.29 -11.35
N LEU A 228 9.23 -4.30 -12.05
CA LEU A 228 9.30 -4.55 -13.48
C LEU A 228 8.81 -5.95 -13.85
N SER A 229 9.18 -6.97 -13.07
CA SER A 229 8.67 -8.33 -13.27
C SER A 229 7.15 -8.42 -13.12
N ALA A 230 6.58 -7.70 -12.15
CA ALA A 230 5.14 -7.62 -11.96
C ALA A 230 4.45 -6.87 -13.10
N GLN A 231 5.04 -5.78 -13.59
CA GLN A 231 4.55 -5.00 -14.73
C GLN A 231 4.54 -5.83 -16.02
N ALA A 232 5.61 -6.58 -16.28
CA ALA A 232 5.71 -7.48 -17.44
C ALA A 232 4.64 -8.57 -17.44
N SER A 233 4.03 -8.90 -16.31
CA SER A 233 2.89 -9.83 -16.23
C SER A 233 1.55 -9.20 -16.62
N GLY A 234 1.52 -7.94 -17.07
CA GLY A 234 0.32 -7.19 -17.45
C GLY A 234 -0.48 -6.62 -16.27
N ARG A 235 0.07 -6.64 -15.05
CA ARG A 235 -0.54 -6.07 -13.85
C ARG A 235 0.08 -4.73 -13.49
N LEU A 236 -0.66 -3.88 -12.79
CA LEU A 236 -0.12 -2.65 -12.21
C LEU A 236 0.62 -2.99 -10.90
N PRO A 237 1.97 -2.92 -10.85
CA PRO A 237 2.67 -3.01 -9.58
C PRO A 237 2.42 -1.77 -8.73
N VAL A 238 2.01 -1.99 -7.49
CA VAL A 238 1.89 -0.96 -6.45
C VAL A 238 2.91 -1.28 -5.38
N VAL A 239 3.99 -0.50 -5.35
CA VAL A 239 5.09 -0.66 -4.41
C VAL A 239 4.79 0.10 -3.13
N LEU A 240 4.91 -0.55 -1.99
CA LEU A 240 4.79 0.03 -0.65
C LEU A 240 6.16 0.08 0.00
N ALA A 241 6.69 1.29 0.21
CA ALA A 241 8.02 1.47 0.76
C ALA A 241 8.12 2.78 1.57
N GLY A 242 9.19 2.95 2.33
CA GLY A 242 9.48 4.21 3.00
C GLY A 242 9.64 5.36 2.00
N ASN A 243 9.30 6.58 2.43
CA ASN A 243 9.37 7.78 1.57
C ASN A 243 10.73 7.98 0.89
N ALA A 244 11.83 7.62 1.55
CA ALA A 244 13.17 7.73 0.97
C ALA A 244 13.33 6.86 -0.29
N HIS A 245 12.75 5.66 -0.31
CA HIS A 245 12.81 4.72 -1.43
C HIS A 245 12.03 5.19 -2.66
N VAL A 246 10.92 5.91 -2.46
CA VAL A 246 10.04 6.33 -3.56
C VAL A 246 10.40 7.71 -4.14
N ARG A 247 11.45 8.34 -3.66
CA ARG A 247 11.94 9.64 -4.19
C ARG A 247 12.46 9.50 -5.61
N ARG A 248 12.11 10.47 -6.47
CA ARG A 248 12.55 10.52 -7.86
C ARG A 248 14.02 10.87 -8.03
N ASP A 249 14.57 11.60 -7.07
CA ASP A 249 15.92 12.15 -7.18
C ASP A 249 17.03 11.15 -6.81
N TYR A 250 16.72 10.06 -6.05
CA TYR A 250 17.73 9.03 -5.74
C TYR A 250 17.16 7.62 -5.45
N GLY A 251 15.83 7.43 -5.44
CA GLY A 251 15.19 6.17 -5.04
C GLY A 251 14.89 5.23 -6.22
N ILE A 252 13.93 4.35 -5.99
CA ILE A 252 13.42 3.34 -6.95
C ILE A 252 13.14 3.93 -8.35
N PRO A 253 12.55 5.15 -8.49
CA PRO A 253 12.27 5.73 -9.80
C PRO A 253 13.50 5.83 -10.72
N LEU A 254 14.69 6.09 -10.19
CA LEU A 254 15.91 6.12 -11.01
C LEU A 254 16.24 4.76 -11.60
N HIS A 255 16.07 3.69 -10.83
CA HIS A 255 16.32 2.32 -11.29
C HIS A 255 15.29 1.90 -12.34
N LEU A 256 14.02 2.26 -12.16
CA LEU A 256 12.96 2.01 -13.14
C LEU A 256 13.21 2.74 -14.45
N SER A 257 13.53 4.04 -14.38
CA SER A 257 13.82 4.86 -15.59
C SER A 257 15.04 4.37 -16.35
N ALA A 258 16.07 3.87 -15.66
CA ALA A 258 17.26 3.34 -16.30
C ALA A 258 17.00 2.00 -17.00
N ALA A 259 16.09 1.18 -16.49
CA ALA A 259 15.75 -0.14 -17.03
C ALA A 259 14.66 -0.08 -18.11
N ALA A 260 13.69 0.83 -17.95
CA ALA A 260 12.52 0.96 -18.81
C ALA A 260 12.08 2.44 -18.88
N PRO A 261 12.75 3.27 -19.69
CA PRO A 261 12.55 4.73 -19.72
C PRO A 261 11.17 5.17 -20.15
N ASP A 262 10.45 4.35 -20.90
CA ASP A 262 9.11 4.67 -21.43
C ASP A 262 7.98 4.40 -20.43
N LEU A 263 8.27 3.77 -19.29
CA LEU A 263 7.25 3.49 -18.28
C LEU A 263 6.80 4.76 -17.56
N LYS A 264 5.48 4.89 -17.42
CA LYS A 264 4.84 5.95 -16.63
C LYS A 264 4.89 5.56 -15.15
N VAL A 265 5.93 5.99 -14.46
CA VAL A 265 6.09 5.78 -13.02
C VAL A 265 5.45 6.94 -12.26
N LEU A 266 4.56 6.64 -11.32
CA LEU A 266 3.96 7.62 -10.41
C LEU A 266 4.46 7.37 -8.99
N ALA A 267 5.29 8.29 -8.49
CA ALA A 267 5.79 8.29 -7.12
C ALA A 267 4.94 9.22 -6.24
N VAL A 268 4.34 8.67 -5.21
CA VAL A 268 3.50 9.42 -4.25
C VAL A 268 4.18 9.42 -2.88
N GLY A 269 4.58 10.61 -2.41
CA GLY A 269 5.09 10.79 -1.06
C GLY A 269 3.94 10.97 -0.07
N LEU A 270 3.94 10.22 1.04
CA LEU A 270 3.02 10.47 2.14
C LEU A 270 3.76 11.20 3.26
N LEU A 271 3.35 12.43 3.53
CA LEU A 271 4.02 13.34 4.45
C LEU A 271 3.12 13.70 5.63
N GLU A 272 3.68 14.25 6.67
CA GLU A 272 2.92 14.88 7.74
C GLU A 272 2.80 16.39 7.48
N GLN A 273 1.64 16.96 7.83
CA GLN A 273 1.40 18.39 7.71
C GLN A 273 2.40 19.17 8.57
N GLY A 274 2.98 20.23 8.00
CA GLY A 274 3.93 21.10 8.72
C GLY A 274 5.34 20.53 8.89
N GLN A 275 5.62 19.32 8.42
CA GLN A 275 6.98 18.79 8.43
C GLN A 275 7.79 19.28 7.23
N PRO A 276 9.08 19.58 7.45
CA PRO A 276 9.99 19.87 6.35
C PRO A 276 10.13 18.61 5.49
N GLY A 277 9.73 18.70 4.25
CA GLY A 277 9.92 17.67 3.24
C GLY A 277 10.24 18.34 1.93
N ASN A 278 10.79 17.62 0.96
CA ASN A 278 10.90 18.10 -0.40
C ASN A 278 9.75 17.52 -1.25
N PRO A 279 8.60 18.22 -1.36
CA PRO A 279 7.47 17.74 -2.16
C PRO A 279 7.84 17.52 -3.63
N GLN A 280 8.84 18.24 -4.15
CA GLN A 280 9.31 18.14 -5.53
C GLN A 280 10.06 16.82 -5.81
N ALA A 281 10.42 16.07 -4.76
CA ALA A 281 11.00 14.75 -4.92
C ALA A 281 9.99 13.67 -5.33
N TYR A 282 8.70 14.01 -5.44
CA TYR A 282 7.60 13.10 -5.77
C TYR A 282 6.75 13.66 -6.91
N ASP A 283 5.99 12.81 -7.59
CA ASP A 283 5.03 13.24 -8.62
C ASP A 283 3.72 13.76 -8.01
N ALA A 284 3.42 13.31 -6.80
CA ALA A 284 2.32 13.77 -5.98
C ALA A 284 2.68 13.62 -4.50
N VAL A 285 2.03 14.43 -3.67
CA VAL A 285 2.15 14.36 -2.21
C VAL A 285 0.76 14.29 -1.61
N TRP A 286 0.63 13.43 -0.62
CA TRP A 286 -0.54 13.38 0.25
C TRP A 286 -0.11 13.62 1.69
N SER A 287 -0.76 14.55 2.37
CA SER A 287 -0.40 14.93 3.73
C SER A 287 -1.48 14.54 4.73
N VAL A 288 -1.05 13.94 5.84
CA VAL A 288 -1.90 13.61 6.98
C VAL A 288 -1.51 14.45 8.21
N PRO A 289 -2.40 14.60 9.20
CA PRO A 289 -2.04 15.25 10.46
C PRO A 289 -0.84 14.56 11.13
N PRO A 290 0.07 15.33 11.73
CA PRO A 290 1.21 14.75 12.45
C PRO A 290 0.76 14.00 13.71
N ILE A 291 1.53 13.00 14.10
CA ILE A 291 1.33 12.29 15.37
C ILE A 291 2.38 12.72 16.42
N LYS A 292 1.99 12.64 17.68
CA LYS A 292 2.96 12.74 18.77
C LYS A 292 3.80 11.47 18.84
N ARG A 293 5.10 11.60 18.80
CA ARG A 293 6.04 10.49 18.97
C ARG A 293 7.20 10.93 19.87
N PRO A 294 7.87 10.00 20.58
CA PRO A 294 9.16 10.28 21.21
C PRO A 294 10.18 10.77 20.17
N ASP A 295 11.15 11.56 20.59
CA ASP A 295 12.25 11.95 19.69
C ASP A 295 12.99 10.68 19.22
N PRO A 296 12.95 10.34 17.91
CA PRO A 296 13.61 9.13 17.40
C PRO A 296 15.13 9.19 17.62
N CYS A 297 15.68 10.37 17.77
CA CYS A 297 17.08 10.57 18.01
C CYS A 297 17.51 10.27 19.46
N GLU A 298 16.59 10.32 20.42
CA GLU A 298 16.90 9.99 21.81
C GLU A 298 17.28 8.50 21.96
N ALA A 299 16.50 7.61 21.38
CA ALA A 299 16.79 6.17 21.38
C ALA A 299 18.11 5.84 20.65
N LEU A 300 18.40 6.54 19.55
CA LEU A 300 19.67 6.39 18.85
C LEU A 300 20.85 6.90 19.66
N ARG A 301 20.75 8.06 20.30
CA ARG A 301 21.79 8.59 21.19
C ARG A 301 22.11 7.61 22.31
N ALA A 302 21.09 7.02 22.95
CA ALA A 302 21.30 6.01 24.00
C ALA A 302 22.04 4.78 23.47
N ARG A 303 21.76 4.35 22.23
CA ARG A 303 22.42 3.19 21.60
C ARG A 303 23.88 3.46 21.21
N PHE A 304 24.22 4.69 20.82
CA PHE A 304 25.57 5.10 20.44
C PHE A 304 26.35 5.75 21.58
N ALA A 305 25.75 5.91 22.78
CA ALA A 305 26.45 6.41 23.95
C ALA A 305 27.63 5.51 24.30
N PRO A 306 28.80 6.05 24.68
CA PRO A 306 29.90 5.25 25.14
C PRO A 306 29.45 4.42 26.35
N ARG A 307 29.68 3.09 26.30
CA ARG A 307 29.46 2.26 27.49
C ARG A 307 30.34 2.76 28.62
N PRO A 308 29.80 2.99 29.84
CA PRO A 308 30.63 3.40 30.95
C PRO A 308 31.76 2.39 31.16
N ALA A 309 32.99 2.88 31.23
CA ALA A 309 34.17 2.07 31.49
C ALA A 309 33.97 1.39 32.87
N GLY A 310 33.66 0.09 32.87
CA GLY A 310 33.50 -0.65 34.14
C GLY A 310 32.43 -1.77 34.15
N SER A 311 31.59 -1.92 33.12
CA SER A 311 30.67 -3.06 33.06
C SER A 311 31.33 -4.28 32.42
N VAL A 312 32.20 -4.94 33.15
CA VAL A 312 32.64 -6.30 32.87
C VAL A 312 31.44 -7.19 33.18
N GLY A 313 30.72 -7.62 32.12
CA GLY A 313 29.61 -8.54 32.27
C GLY A 313 30.08 -9.86 32.85
N MET A 314 29.56 -10.23 33.98
CA MET A 314 29.62 -11.62 34.46
C MET A 314 28.92 -12.50 33.42
N PRO A 315 29.52 -13.63 33.02
CA PRO A 315 28.83 -14.60 32.19
C PRO A 315 27.63 -15.16 32.96
N ALA A 316 26.44 -15.08 32.35
CA ALA A 316 25.27 -15.78 32.85
C ALA A 316 25.57 -17.30 32.88
N ARG A 317 25.36 -17.91 34.05
CA ARG A 317 25.35 -19.37 34.25
C ARG A 317 24.14 -20.01 33.63
#